data_0b90e9ed96189a51f3f276c0c010eb00
#
_entry.id   0b90e9ed96189a51f3f276c0c010eb00
#
_cell.length_a   1.000
_cell.length_b   1.000
_cell.length_c   1.000
_cell.angle_alpha   90.00
_cell.angle_beta   90.00
_cell.angle_gamma   90.00
#
_symmetry.space_group_name_H-M   'P 1'
#
loop_
_entity.id
_entity.type
_entity.pdbx_description
1 polymer ?
#
loop_
_entity_poly.entity_id
_entity_poly.type
_entity_poly.pdbx_seq_one_letter_code
_entity_poly.pdbx_strand_id
1 'polypeptide(L)'
;MTTTVSWQMKGDIMEMCSCNTVCPCNYGGDPSKLPCEAVICFRIEEGAYDSTELGGVNVVLYFQIPGKPFEGNWTLGVYLDQHATQSQAEAIGSIFSGQAGGWFEAFSGLIGNAIPPKIVPIKFETKDGEHTVTIDGVLEAASEKIPHPMPGAGDLDTQVTGMAVPFFTGPVNVRRSTILKLTDPDLSFEYSGKSANTCLLYTSPSPRD
;
A
#
# COMPACT_ATOMS: atom_id res chain seq x y z
N MET A 1 27.37 17.00 6.21
CA MET A 1 27.19 15.89 5.25
C MET A 1 26.15 14.99 5.87
N THR A 2 24.93 15.03 5.40
CA THR A 2 23.88 14.08 5.78
C THR A 2 24.24 12.74 5.16
N THR A 3 24.67 11.79 5.96
CA THR A 3 24.81 10.40 5.52
C THR A 3 23.43 9.90 5.14
N THR A 4 23.19 9.74 3.85
CA THR A 4 21.98 9.10 3.34
C THR A 4 22.05 7.65 3.78
N VAL A 5 21.12 7.24 4.65
CA VAL A 5 21.02 5.84 5.08
C VAL A 5 20.56 5.02 3.87
N SER A 6 21.30 3.94 3.58
CA SER A 6 20.88 3.02 2.51
C SER A 6 19.78 2.11 3.01
N TRP A 7 18.70 1.98 2.25
CA TRP A 7 17.63 1.03 2.53
C TRP A 7 17.06 0.44 1.24
N GLN A 8 16.51 -0.76 1.35
CA GLN A 8 15.76 -1.41 0.27
C GLN A 8 14.73 -2.37 0.86
N MET A 9 13.64 -2.56 0.12
CA MET A 9 12.60 -3.52 0.47
C MET A 9 12.16 -4.29 -0.79
N LYS A 10 11.93 -5.61 -0.61
CA LYS A 10 11.38 -6.51 -1.62
C LYS A 10 10.29 -7.37 -0.99
N GLY A 11 9.32 -7.78 -1.79
CA GLY A 11 8.22 -8.64 -1.35
C GLY A 11 6.97 -8.43 -2.19
N ASP A 12 5.83 -8.37 -1.56
CA ASP A 12 4.54 -8.11 -2.22
C ASP A 12 3.91 -6.80 -1.75
N ILE A 13 3.15 -6.20 -2.64
CA ILE A 13 2.33 -5.04 -2.35
C ILE A 13 0.92 -5.22 -2.90
N MET A 14 -0.08 -4.84 -2.10
CA MET A 14 -1.47 -4.72 -2.51
C MET A 14 -1.97 -3.33 -2.15
N GLU A 15 -2.45 -2.60 -3.15
CA GLU A 15 -3.17 -1.34 -2.99
C GLU A 15 -4.65 -1.58 -3.27
N MET A 16 -5.53 -1.02 -2.45
CA MET A 16 -6.98 -1.03 -2.67
C MET A 16 -7.57 0.32 -2.31
N CYS A 17 -8.49 0.80 -3.14
CA CYS A 17 -9.10 2.12 -2.92
C CYS A 17 -10.60 2.17 -3.27
N SER A 18 -11.25 3.26 -2.86
CA SER A 18 -12.67 3.53 -3.11
C SER A 18 -13.02 3.86 -4.57
N CYS A 19 -12.01 4.10 -5.41
CA CYS A 19 -12.20 4.43 -6.83
C CYS A 19 -12.71 3.25 -7.64
N ASN A 20 -13.31 3.56 -8.80
CA ASN A 20 -13.61 2.53 -9.78
C ASN A 20 -12.32 1.97 -10.41
N THR A 21 -12.36 0.73 -10.83
CA THR A 21 -11.28 0.09 -11.58
C THR A 21 -11.25 0.61 -13.02
N VAL A 22 -10.15 1.08 -13.56
CA VAL A 22 -8.81 1.26 -13.01
C VAL A 22 -8.76 2.61 -12.29
N CYS A 23 -8.06 2.70 -11.15
CA CYS A 23 -8.02 3.96 -10.38
C CYS A 23 -7.43 5.10 -11.21
N PRO A 24 -8.21 6.16 -11.52
CA PRO A 24 -7.73 7.24 -12.39
C PRO A 24 -6.61 8.06 -11.76
N CYS A 25 -6.54 8.15 -10.42
CA CYS A 25 -5.51 8.90 -9.70
C CYS A 25 -4.10 8.39 -10.02
N ASN A 26 -3.97 7.09 -10.26
CA ASN A 26 -2.68 6.47 -10.59
C ASN A 26 -2.11 6.92 -11.94
N TYR A 27 -2.90 7.65 -12.74
CA TYR A 27 -2.54 8.19 -14.06
C TYR A 27 -2.79 9.69 -14.16
N GLY A 28 -2.84 10.40 -13.03
CA GLY A 28 -3.03 11.85 -12.99
C GLY A 28 -4.47 12.32 -13.24
N GLY A 29 -5.43 11.40 -13.27
CA GLY A 29 -6.86 11.72 -13.37
C GLY A 29 -7.48 12.07 -12.01
N ASP A 30 -8.70 12.59 -12.05
CA ASP A 30 -9.45 12.90 -10.84
C ASP A 30 -10.04 11.63 -10.20
N PRO A 31 -10.10 11.56 -8.85
CA PRO A 31 -10.74 10.45 -8.16
C PRO A 31 -12.18 10.22 -8.64
N SER A 32 -12.56 8.97 -8.86
CA SER A 32 -13.96 8.65 -9.21
C SER A 32 -14.90 8.68 -8.01
N LYS A 33 -14.37 8.82 -6.82
CA LYS A 33 -15.07 9.01 -5.53
C LYS A 33 -14.26 9.87 -4.59
N LEU A 34 -14.93 10.79 -3.89
CA LEU A 34 -14.39 11.61 -2.82
C LEU A 34 -15.21 11.41 -1.53
N PRO A 35 -14.57 11.43 -0.35
CA PRO A 35 -13.13 11.35 -0.20
C PRO A 35 -12.58 10.06 -0.81
N CYS A 36 -11.31 10.06 -1.26
CA CYS A 36 -10.63 8.84 -1.64
C CYS A 36 -10.18 8.14 -0.35
N GLU A 37 -10.57 6.88 -0.20
CA GLU A 37 -10.26 6.05 0.98
C GLU A 37 -9.55 4.80 0.48
N ALA A 38 -8.41 4.47 1.10
CA ALA A 38 -7.57 3.41 0.59
C ALA A 38 -6.71 2.74 1.67
N VAL A 39 -6.23 1.55 1.34
CA VAL A 39 -5.17 0.86 2.05
C VAL A 39 -4.04 0.49 1.09
N ILE A 40 -2.81 0.48 1.60
CA ILE A 40 -1.65 -0.10 0.93
C ILE A 40 -1.01 -1.07 1.91
N CYS A 41 -0.95 -2.34 1.51
CA CYS A 41 -0.44 -3.42 2.33
C CYS A 41 0.90 -3.89 1.75
N PHE A 42 1.92 -3.93 2.58
CA PHE A 42 3.27 -4.37 2.25
C PHE A 42 3.57 -5.67 3.00
N ARG A 43 4.03 -6.68 2.27
CA ARG A 43 4.73 -7.84 2.83
C ARG A 43 6.20 -7.71 2.47
N ILE A 44 7.02 -7.40 3.46
CA ILE A 44 8.47 -7.28 3.27
C ILE A 44 9.07 -8.66 3.46
N GLU A 45 9.48 -9.31 2.38
CA GLU A 45 10.12 -10.65 2.42
C GLU A 45 11.63 -10.54 2.61
N GLU A 46 12.25 -9.56 1.95
CA GLU A 46 13.67 -9.24 2.04
C GLU A 46 13.84 -7.73 2.12
N GLY A 47 14.87 -7.29 2.78
CA GLY A 47 15.21 -5.87 2.84
C GLY A 47 16.18 -5.56 3.93
N ALA A 48 16.74 -4.35 3.87
CA ALA A 48 17.63 -3.84 4.89
C ALA A 48 17.48 -2.33 5.03
N TYR A 49 17.74 -1.83 6.21
CA TYR A 49 17.92 -0.43 6.54
C TYR A 49 19.26 -0.33 7.27
N ASP A 50 20.28 0.16 6.57
CA ASP A 50 21.66 0.04 7.03
C ASP A 50 22.00 -1.42 7.40
N SER A 51 22.31 -1.71 8.65
CA SER A 51 22.59 -3.06 9.15
C SER A 51 21.35 -3.82 9.68
N THR A 52 20.18 -3.21 9.66
CA THR A 52 18.94 -3.83 10.18
C THR A 52 18.21 -4.57 9.05
N GLU A 53 18.11 -5.90 9.17
CA GLU A 53 17.30 -6.73 8.26
C GLU A 53 15.81 -6.44 8.46
N LEU A 54 15.06 -6.24 7.35
CA LEU A 54 13.64 -5.88 7.37
C LEU A 54 12.70 -7.05 7.00
N GLY A 55 13.27 -8.19 6.60
CA GLY A 55 12.46 -9.33 6.16
C GLY A 55 11.52 -9.89 7.23
N GLY A 56 10.37 -10.39 6.80
CA GLY A 56 9.36 -11.02 7.66
C GLY A 56 8.39 -10.04 8.34
N VAL A 57 8.35 -8.77 7.92
CA VAL A 57 7.47 -7.76 8.52
C VAL A 57 6.38 -7.33 7.54
N ASN A 58 5.14 -7.23 8.02
CA ASN A 58 4.03 -6.65 7.28
C ASN A 58 3.75 -5.22 7.76
N VAL A 59 3.36 -4.35 6.82
CA VAL A 59 2.96 -2.97 7.10
C VAL A 59 1.68 -2.66 6.34
N VAL A 60 0.73 -1.99 6.99
CA VAL A 60 -0.47 -1.49 6.33
C VAL A 60 -0.56 0.02 6.53
N LEU A 61 -0.58 0.75 5.42
CA LEU A 61 -0.96 2.16 5.39
C LEU A 61 -2.46 2.23 5.11
N TYR A 62 -3.18 3.05 5.85
CA TYR A 62 -4.58 3.36 5.57
C TYR A 62 -4.79 4.86 5.58
N PHE A 63 -5.58 5.38 4.64
CA PHE A 63 -5.68 6.81 4.48
C PHE A 63 -7.00 7.27 3.87
N GLN A 64 -7.29 8.54 4.13
CA GLN A 64 -8.37 9.28 3.51
C GLN A 64 -7.81 10.57 2.91
N ILE A 65 -8.16 10.82 1.65
CA ILE A 65 -7.75 12.01 0.89
C ILE A 65 -9.01 12.81 0.55
N PRO A 66 -9.17 14.05 1.04
CA PRO A 66 -10.41 14.81 0.87
C PRO A 66 -10.64 15.30 -0.56
N GLY A 67 -9.57 15.55 -1.30
CA GLY A 67 -9.56 16.09 -2.67
C GLY A 67 -8.74 15.27 -3.63
N LYS A 68 -8.05 15.92 -4.56
CA LYS A 68 -7.10 15.26 -5.45
C LYS A 68 -5.86 14.82 -4.68
N PRO A 69 -5.28 13.65 -4.95
CA PRO A 69 -4.18 13.11 -4.15
C PRO A 69 -3.02 14.08 -3.95
N PHE A 70 -2.57 14.75 -5.01
CA PHE A 70 -1.41 15.65 -4.96
C PHE A 70 -1.72 17.07 -4.41
N GLU A 71 -2.97 17.36 -4.05
CA GLU A 71 -3.33 18.58 -3.33
C GLU A 71 -3.06 18.47 -1.82
N GLY A 72 -2.74 17.28 -1.33
CA GLY A 72 -2.35 17.02 0.06
C GLY A 72 -3.52 16.91 1.02
N ASN A 73 -3.26 17.25 2.29
CA ASN A 73 -4.20 17.18 3.40
C ASN A 73 -4.69 15.75 3.69
N TRP A 74 -3.83 14.75 3.49
CA TRP A 74 -4.15 13.35 3.77
C TRP A 74 -4.27 13.09 5.27
N THR A 75 -5.25 12.30 5.65
CA THR A 75 -5.25 11.60 6.94
C THR A 75 -4.62 10.24 6.72
N LEU A 76 -3.52 9.95 7.42
CA LEU A 76 -2.76 8.70 7.27
C LEU A 76 -2.59 8.01 8.62
N GLY A 77 -2.88 6.71 8.66
CA GLY A 77 -2.52 5.83 9.77
C GLY A 77 -1.68 4.65 9.29
N VAL A 78 -0.98 4.04 10.23
CA VAL A 78 -0.05 2.92 9.99
C VAL A 78 -0.32 1.80 10.99
N TYR A 79 -0.49 0.59 10.48
CA TYR A 79 -0.37 -0.63 11.26
C TYR A 79 0.97 -1.29 10.97
N LEU A 80 1.70 -1.62 12.02
CA LEU A 80 2.95 -2.36 11.97
C LEU A 80 2.75 -3.75 12.59
N ASP A 81 3.32 -4.76 11.94
CA ASP A 81 3.24 -6.13 12.42
C ASP A 81 3.85 -6.27 13.84
N GLN A 82 3.12 -6.93 14.72
CA GLN A 82 3.57 -7.19 16.09
C GLN A 82 4.83 -8.06 16.17
N HIS A 83 5.19 -8.78 15.10
CA HIS A 83 6.39 -9.60 15.03
C HIS A 83 7.64 -8.79 14.71
N ALA A 84 7.50 -7.50 14.36
CA ALA A 84 8.64 -6.62 14.14
C ALA A 84 9.45 -6.45 15.44
N THR A 85 10.76 -6.62 15.37
CA THR A 85 11.66 -6.24 16.45
C THR A 85 11.67 -4.73 16.61
N GLN A 86 12.15 -4.23 17.74
CA GLN A 86 12.26 -2.80 17.99
C GLN A 86 13.09 -2.10 16.89
N SER A 87 14.23 -2.68 16.50
CA SER A 87 15.09 -2.12 15.46
C SER A 87 14.39 -2.09 14.08
N GLN A 88 13.63 -3.13 13.76
CA GLN A 88 12.80 -3.14 12.54
C GLN A 88 11.72 -2.07 12.59
N ALA A 89 11.03 -1.91 13.71
CA ALA A 89 9.98 -0.90 13.88
C ALA A 89 10.53 0.52 13.72
N GLU A 90 11.69 0.82 14.30
CA GLU A 90 12.38 2.10 14.18
C GLU A 90 12.81 2.37 12.73
N ALA A 91 13.40 1.38 12.05
CA ALA A 91 13.82 1.46 10.65
C ALA A 91 12.63 1.68 9.72
N ILE A 92 11.56 0.90 9.86
CA ILE A 92 10.32 1.02 9.10
C ILE A 92 9.67 2.38 9.35
N GLY A 93 9.63 2.83 10.61
CA GLY A 93 9.15 4.16 10.96
C GLY A 93 9.93 5.27 10.24
N SER A 94 11.26 5.16 10.19
CA SER A 94 12.12 6.13 9.48
C SER A 94 11.86 6.12 7.96
N ILE A 95 11.65 4.96 7.35
CA ILE A 95 11.35 4.84 5.91
C ILE A 95 9.98 5.45 5.62
N PHE A 96 8.92 4.97 6.26
CA PHE A 96 7.54 5.37 5.94
C PHE A 96 7.18 6.80 6.38
N SER A 97 7.91 7.39 7.33
CA SER A 97 7.80 8.81 7.66
C SER A 97 8.52 9.74 6.67
N GLY A 98 9.31 9.17 5.75
CA GLY A 98 10.12 9.93 4.81
C GLY A 98 11.47 10.41 5.34
N GLN A 99 11.81 10.14 6.60
CA GLN A 99 13.10 10.57 7.19
C GLN A 99 14.30 9.87 6.54
N ALA A 100 14.10 8.67 6.00
CA ALA A 100 15.11 7.92 5.29
C ALA A 100 15.30 8.37 3.81
N GLY A 101 14.59 9.40 3.38
CA GLY A 101 14.60 9.86 1.99
C GLY A 101 13.80 8.97 1.05
N GLY A 102 14.01 9.19 -0.26
CA GLY A 102 13.31 8.46 -1.31
C GLY A 102 11.87 8.92 -1.50
N TRP A 103 11.02 8.03 -2.00
CA TRP A 103 9.64 8.36 -2.36
C TRP A 103 8.76 8.74 -1.18
N PHE A 104 8.99 8.14 -0.02
CA PHE A 104 8.21 8.45 1.17
C PHE A 104 8.45 9.88 1.68
N GLU A 105 9.62 10.47 1.44
CA GLU A 105 9.89 11.88 1.71
C GLU A 105 8.94 12.80 0.92
N ALA A 106 8.75 12.52 -0.38
CA ALA A 106 7.82 13.28 -1.20
C ALA A 106 6.35 13.15 -0.72
N PHE A 107 5.95 11.96 -0.26
CA PHE A 107 4.61 11.73 0.27
C PHE A 107 4.40 12.37 1.64
N SER A 108 5.42 12.48 2.47
CA SER A 108 5.30 13.08 3.80
C SER A 108 4.76 14.52 3.75
N GLY A 109 5.09 15.26 2.70
CA GLY A 109 4.58 16.61 2.46
C GLY A 109 3.08 16.69 2.13
N LEU A 110 2.43 15.57 1.80
CA LEU A 110 1.00 15.50 1.51
C LEU A 110 0.14 15.20 2.75
N ILE A 111 0.77 14.79 3.86
CA ILE A 111 0.07 14.37 5.08
C ILE A 111 -0.31 15.61 5.88
N GLY A 112 -1.62 15.83 6.04
CA GLY A 112 -2.17 16.90 6.89
C GLY A 112 -2.48 16.44 8.31
N ASN A 113 -2.84 15.14 8.46
CA ASN A 113 -3.17 14.53 9.74
C ASN A 113 -2.57 13.13 9.85
N ALA A 114 -1.61 12.93 10.75
CA ALA A 114 -0.99 11.65 11.01
C ALA A 114 -1.62 10.99 12.25
N ILE A 115 -2.22 9.82 12.07
CA ILE A 115 -2.72 8.98 13.15
C ILE A 115 -1.53 8.23 13.76
N PRO A 116 -1.40 8.17 15.10
CA PRO A 116 -0.31 7.44 15.74
C PRO A 116 -0.23 5.98 15.27
N PRO A 117 0.95 5.44 14.95
CA PRO A 117 1.12 4.06 14.54
C PRO A 117 0.61 3.06 15.58
N LYS A 118 -0.01 1.98 15.12
CA LYS A 118 -0.52 0.90 15.97
C LYS A 118 0.21 -0.40 15.65
N ILE A 119 0.65 -1.13 16.69
CA ILE A 119 1.30 -2.44 16.54
C ILE A 119 0.23 -3.51 16.73
N VAL A 120 0.05 -4.36 15.71
CA VAL A 120 -1.05 -5.33 15.64
C VAL A 120 -0.62 -6.61 14.92
N PRO A 121 -1.30 -7.75 15.13
CA PRO A 121 -1.06 -8.95 14.31
C PRO A 121 -1.61 -8.72 12.90
N ILE A 122 -0.74 -8.75 11.88
CA ILE A 122 -1.12 -8.62 10.48
C ILE A 122 -0.94 -9.97 9.79
N LYS A 123 -2.01 -10.51 9.20
CA LYS A 123 -1.94 -11.68 8.34
C LYS A 123 -1.96 -11.24 6.88
N PHE A 124 -0.91 -11.56 6.13
CA PHE A 124 -0.83 -11.34 4.70
C PHE A 124 -0.70 -12.71 4.02
N GLU A 125 -1.71 -13.11 3.28
CA GLU A 125 -1.78 -14.41 2.62
C GLU A 125 -1.81 -14.23 1.10
N THR A 126 -1.11 -15.11 0.39
CA THR A 126 -1.14 -15.19 -1.07
C THR A 126 -1.57 -16.59 -1.48
N LYS A 127 -2.64 -16.68 -2.24
CA LYS A 127 -3.13 -17.94 -2.79
C LYS A 127 -3.50 -17.73 -4.27
N ASP A 128 -2.93 -18.57 -5.14
CA ASP A 128 -3.18 -18.52 -6.60
C ASP A 128 -2.92 -17.12 -7.22
N GLY A 129 -1.97 -16.36 -6.63
CA GLY A 129 -1.64 -14.99 -7.05
C GLY A 129 -2.60 -13.91 -6.56
N GLU A 130 -3.58 -14.26 -5.75
CA GLU A 130 -4.48 -13.32 -5.08
C GLU A 130 -4.04 -13.06 -3.64
N HIS A 131 -4.14 -11.81 -3.20
CA HIS A 131 -3.73 -11.39 -1.88
C HIS A 131 -4.93 -11.14 -0.96
N THR A 132 -4.78 -11.58 0.27
CA THR A 132 -5.71 -11.27 1.37
C THR A 132 -4.91 -10.74 2.55
N VAL A 133 -5.34 -9.61 3.12
CA VAL A 133 -4.73 -9.01 4.30
C VAL A 133 -5.80 -8.81 5.37
N THR A 134 -5.52 -9.31 6.57
CA THR A 134 -6.46 -9.20 7.70
C THR A 134 -5.76 -8.72 8.98
N ILE A 135 -6.48 -7.90 9.73
CA ILE A 135 -6.19 -7.52 11.11
C ILE A 135 -7.50 -7.75 11.86
N ASP A 136 -7.51 -8.71 12.79
CA ASP A 136 -8.73 -9.19 13.44
C ASP A 136 -9.57 -8.03 14.02
N GLY A 137 -10.82 -7.92 13.58
CA GLY A 137 -11.75 -6.86 13.99
C GLY A 137 -11.47 -5.46 13.44
N VAL A 138 -10.40 -5.27 12.66
CA VAL A 138 -9.95 -3.95 12.17
C VAL A 138 -9.91 -3.87 10.66
N LEU A 139 -9.24 -4.80 9.98
CA LEU A 139 -9.07 -4.78 8.53
C LEU A 139 -9.43 -6.12 7.92
N GLU A 140 -10.22 -6.06 6.84
CA GLU A 140 -10.42 -7.15 5.91
C GLU A 140 -10.25 -6.60 4.50
N ALA A 141 -9.20 -7.05 3.80
CA ALA A 141 -8.86 -6.61 2.46
C ALA A 141 -8.51 -7.83 1.59
N ALA A 142 -9.31 -8.07 0.56
CA ALA A 142 -9.10 -9.17 -0.37
C ALA A 142 -9.43 -8.73 -1.79
N SER A 143 -8.65 -9.20 -2.74
CA SER A 143 -8.81 -8.90 -4.16
C SER A 143 -8.98 -10.16 -4.99
N GLU A 144 -9.50 -10.00 -6.19
CA GLU A 144 -9.64 -11.06 -7.19
C GLU A 144 -9.24 -10.56 -8.58
N LYS A 145 -8.92 -11.49 -9.47
CA LYS A 145 -8.80 -11.20 -10.91
C LYS A 145 -10.11 -10.66 -11.45
N ILE A 146 -10.02 -9.75 -12.43
CA ILE A 146 -11.21 -9.24 -13.10
C ILE A 146 -11.77 -10.34 -14.00
N PRO A 147 -13.01 -10.79 -13.80
CA PRO A 147 -13.64 -11.77 -14.66
C PRO A 147 -13.72 -11.29 -16.12
N HIS A 148 -13.43 -12.17 -17.06
CA HIS A 148 -13.57 -11.84 -18.47
C HIS A 148 -15.05 -11.58 -18.81
N PRO A 149 -15.38 -10.51 -19.57
CA PRO A 149 -16.77 -10.18 -19.90
C PRO A 149 -17.46 -11.23 -20.81
N MET A 150 -16.68 -12.04 -21.53
CA MET A 150 -17.23 -13.13 -22.36
C MET A 150 -17.27 -14.43 -21.53
N PRO A 151 -18.43 -15.08 -21.39
CA PRO A 151 -18.56 -16.34 -20.69
C PRO A 151 -17.60 -17.41 -21.23
N GLY A 152 -16.90 -18.11 -20.33
CA GLY A 152 -15.98 -19.20 -20.68
C GLY A 152 -14.60 -18.77 -21.17
N ALA A 153 -14.30 -17.47 -21.22
CA ALA A 153 -12.99 -16.98 -21.63
C ALA A 153 -11.98 -16.90 -20.45
N GLY A 154 -12.41 -17.22 -19.22
CA GLY A 154 -11.57 -17.17 -18.02
C GLY A 154 -11.44 -15.74 -17.44
N ASP A 155 -10.50 -15.58 -16.52
CA ASP A 155 -10.25 -14.29 -15.87
C ASP A 155 -9.25 -13.46 -16.68
N LEU A 156 -9.41 -12.14 -16.62
CA LEU A 156 -8.43 -11.21 -17.18
C LEU A 156 -7.20 -11.16 -16.28
N ASP A 157 -6.02 -11.24 -16.90
CA ASP A 157 -4.75 -10.94 -16.24
C ASP A 157 -4.18 -9.63 -16.82
N THR A 158 -4.92 -8.55 -16.60
CA THR A 158 -4.57 -7.22 -17.10
C THR A 158 -3.45 -6.64 -16.28
N GLN A 159 -2.41 -6.16 -16.96
CA GLN A 159 -1.29 -5.45 -16.35
C GLN A 159 -1.21 -4.02 -16.86
N VAL A 160 -0.74 -3.12 -15.99
CA VAL A 160 -0.51 -1.71 -16.28
C VAL A 160 0.88 -1.29 -15.81
N THR A 161 1.42 -0.25 -16.44
CA THR A 161 2.71 0.33 -16.08
C THR A 161 2.62 1.85 -16.02
N GLY A 162 3.63 2.50 -15.45
CA GLY A 162 3.68 3.97 -15.43
C GLY A 162 2.72 4.61 -14.44
N MET A 163 2.38 3.92 -13.36
CA MET A 163 1.57 4.50 -12.29
C MET A 163 2.33 5.65 -11.61
N ALA A 164 1.58 6.67 -11.21
CA ALA A 164 2.12 7.82 -10.49
C ALA A 164 2.55 7.49 -9.05
N VAL A 165 2.17 6.33 -8.55
CA VAL A 165 2.55 5.83 -7.22
C VAL A 165 3.92 5.15 -7.33
N PRO A 166 4.96 5.73 -6.73
CA PRO A 166 6.35 5.45 -7.11
C PRO A 166 6.93 4.12 -6.60
N PHE A 167 6.27 3.43 -5.69
CA PHE A 167 6.67 2.08 -5.28
C PHE A 167 6.15 0.98 -6.22
N PHE A 168 5.35 1.34 -7.22
CA PHE A 168 5.00 0.46 -8.33
C PHE A 168 6.00 0.63 -9.48
N THR A 169 7.16 0.00 -9.34
CA THR A 169 8.28 0.17 -10.27
C THR A 169 8.24 -0.75 -11.49
N GLY A 170 7.34 -1.72 -11.51
CA GLY A 170 7.17 -2.71 -12.58
C GLY A 170 5.72 -2.82 -13.08
N PRO A 171 5.43 -3.86 -13.86
CA PRO A 171 4.05 -4.18 -14.23
C PRO A 171 3.21 -4.48 -12.99
N VAL A 172 2.04 -3.87 -12.92
CA VAL A 172 1.08 -4.01 -11.82
C VAL A 172 -0.13 -4.77 -12.32
N ASN A 173 -0.52 -5.81 -11.62
CA ASN A 173 -1.72 -6.56 -11.94
C ASN A 173 -2.95 -5.76 -11.50
N VAL A 174 -3.84 -5.47 -12.43
CA VAL A 174 -5.12 -4.85 -12.14
C VAL A 174 -6.04 -5.90 -11.54
N ARG A 175 -6.61 -5.59 -10.41
CA ARG A 175 -7.50 -6.44 -9.62
C ARG A 175 -8.79 -5.69 -9.26
N ARG A 176 -9.73 -6.40 -8.71
CA ARG A 176 -10.96 -5.86 -8.14
C ARG A 176 -11.08 -6.31 -6.68
N SER A 177 -11.47 -5.40 -5.79
CA SER A 177 -11.72 -5.78 -4.41
C SER A 177 -12.95 -6.69 -4.30
N THR A 178 -12.82 -7.83 -3.65
CA THR A 178 -13.96 -8.61 -3.16
C THR A 178 -14.47 -7.99 -1.88
N ILE A 179 -13.56 -7.56 -1.01
CA ILE A 179 -13.83 -6.76 0.18
C ILE A 179 -12.67 -5.82 0.46
N LEU A 180 -12.99 -4.61 0.91
CA LEU A 180 -12.09 -3.65 1.53
C LEU A 180 -12.85 -3.03 2.69
N LYS A 181 -12.60 -3.49 3.90
CA LYS A 181 -13.27 -3.01 5.11
C LYS A 181 -12.24 -2.64 6.15
N LEU A 182 -12.28 -1.38 6.56
CA LEU A 182 -11.51 -0.85 7.68
C LEU A 182 -12.49 -0.43 8.77
N THR A 183 -12.25 -0.88 9.99
CA THR A 183 -13.02 -0.51 11.19
C THR A 183 -12.02 -0.02 12.23
N ASP A 184 -11.62 1.24 12.13
CA ASP A 184 -10.69 1.90 13.05
C ASP A 184 -11.42 3.10 13.70
N PRO A 185 -11.17 3.41 14.98
CA PRO A 185 -11.81 4.56 15.63
C PRO A 185 -11.57 5.90 14.94
N ASP A 186 -10.43 6.06 14.27
CA ASP A 186 -10.02 7.30 13.62
C ASP A 186 -10.52 7.37 12.16
N LEU A 187 -10.70 6.19 11.50
CA LEU A 187 -11.12 6.12 10.10
C LEU A 187 -11.80 4.78 9.81
N SER A 188 -13.02 4.80 9.27
CA SER A 188 -13.75 3.58 8.93
C SER A 188 -14.41 3.70 7.56
N PHE A 189 -14.30 2.64 6.75
CA PHE A 189 -14.95 2.55 5.45
C PHE A 189 -15.11 1.10 4.98
N GLU A 190 -16.03 0.87 4.04
CA GLU A 190 -16.27 -0.46 3.48
C GLU A 190 -16.61 -0.36 1.98
N TYR A 191 -15.94 -1.17 1.16
CA TYR A 191 -16.10 -1.22 -0.29
C TYR A 191 -16.00 -2.65 -0.82
N SER A 192 -16.65 -2.90 -1.96
CA SER A 192 -16.42 -4.07 -2.80
C SER A 192 -16.54 -3.68 -4.28
N GLY A 193 -15.98 -4.48 -5.17
CA GLY A 193 -16.02 -4.22 -6.62
C GLY A 193 -15.24 -2.97 -7.05
N LYS A 194 -14.32 -2.47 -6.21
CA LYS A 194 -13.53 -1.26 -6.44
C LYS A 194 -12.11 -1.59 -6.89
N SER A 195 -11.32 -0.56 -7.18
CA SER A 195 -9.96 -0.73 -7.66
C SER A 195 -9.08 -1.44 -6.64
N ALA A 196 -8.35 -2.44 -7.14
CA ALA A 196 -7.27 -3.07 -6.43
C ALA A 196 -6.10 -3.30 -7.39
N ASN A 197 -4.89 -3.23 -6.88
CA ASN A 197 -3.65 -3.42 -7.61
C ASN A 197 -2.72 -4.31 -6.79
N THR A 198 -2.05 -5.25 -7.46
CA THR A 198 -1.06 -6.12 -6.83
C THR A 198 0.20 -6.19 -7.68
N CYS A 199 1.36 -6.15 -7.06
CA CYS A 199 2.63 -6.38 -7.75
C CYS A 199 3.71 -6.83 -6.78
N LEU A 200 4.87 -7.17 -7.34
CA LEU A 200 6.08 -7.33 -6.55
C LEU A 200 6.54 -5.97 -6.03
N LEU A 201 6.84 -5.92 -4.74
CA LEU A 201 7.47 -4.77 -4.12
C LEU A 201 8.96 -4.79 -4.44
N TYR A 202 9.47 -3.70 -4.98
CA TYR A 202 10.91 -3.41 -5.00
C TYR A 202 11.08 -1.90 -4.87
N THR A 203 11.66 -1.43 -3.79
CA THR A 203 11.87 0.01 -3.55
C THR A 203 13.13 0.27 -2.74
N SER A 204 13.78 1.39 -3.04
CA SER A 204 14.99 1.91 -2.40
C SER A 204 14.95 3.44 -2.41
N PRO A 205 15.89 4.16 -1.78
CA PRO A 205 15.95 5.62 -1.82
C PRO A 205 16.12 6.17 -3.24
N SER A 206 16.76 5.41 -4.12
CA SER A 206 16.94 5.77 -5.53
C SER A 206 16.26 4.74 -6.43
N PRO A 207 15.35 5.14 -7.32
CA PRO A 207 14.73 4.22 -8.27
C PRO A 207 15.65 3.80 -9.41
N ARG A 208 16.93 4.18 -9.38
CA ARG A 208 17.92 3.92 -10.42
C ARG A 208 19.10 3.05 -9.97
N ASP A 209 19.11 2.59 -8.72
CA ASP A 209 20.15 1.73 -8.16
C ASP A 209 19.70 0.27 -8.13
#